data_2452bdf0a86fd7da3e3c5693645f3778
#
_entry.id   2452bdf0a86fd7da3e3c5693645f3778
#
_cell.length_a   1.000
_cell.length_b   1.000
_cell.length_c   1.000
_cell.angle_alpha   90.00
_cell.angle_beta   90.00
_cell.angle_gamma   90.00
#
_symmetry.space_group_name_H-M   'P 1'
#
loop_
_entity.id
_entity.type
_entity.pdbx_description
1 polymer ?
#
loop_
_entity_poly.entity_id
_entity_poly.type
_entity_poly.pdbx_seq_one_letter_code
_entity_poly.pdbx_strand_id
1 'polypeptide(L)' 'MHATKGDWLVVESAVLDRPSRKGLILDAEGPDGTPPFLVRWSDNGHEGLIFPGPDAHVAPADTMHS' A
#
# COMPACT_ATOMS: atom_id res chain seq x y z
N MET A 1 -6.43 -4.07 -9.45
CA MET A 1 -6.29 -3.39 -8.14
C MET A 1 -6.36 -1.89 -8.35
N HIS A 2 -7.17 -1.22 -7.60
CA HIS A 2 -7.38 0.21 -7.71
C HIS A 2 -7.16 0.87 -6.36
N ALA A 3 -6.61 2.08 -6.38
CA ALA A 3 -6.41 2.85 -5.17
C ALA A 3 -6.52 4.33 -5.46
N THR A 4 -6.79 5.11 -4.42
CA THR A 4 -6.76 6.56 -4.49
C THR A 4 -5.78 7.10 -3.47
N LYS A 5 -5.33 8.32 -3.69
CA LYS A 5 -4.48 9.03 -2.75
C LYS A 5 -5.12 9.00 -1.36
N GLY A 6 -4.36 8.59 -0.37
CA GLY A 6 -4.84 8.46 1.01
C GLY A 6 -5.22 7.05 1.42
N ASP A 7 -5.39 6.14 0.47
CA ASP A 7 -5.60 4.73 0.79
C ASP A 7 -4.30 4.10 1.28
N TRP A 8 -4.40 2.90 1.82
CA TRP A 8 -3.25 2.18 2.35
C TRP A 8 -2.97 0.94 1.52
N LEU A 9 -1.71 0.70 1.24
CA LEU A 9 -1.26 -0.56 0.67
C LEU A 9 -0.78 -1.44 1.81
N VAL A 10 -1.39 -2.61 1.95
CA VAL A 10 -1.03 -3.58 2.98
C VAL A 10 -0.37 -4.76 2.30
N VAL A 11 0.87 -5.04 2.69
CA VAL A 11 1.62 -6.18 2.15
C VAL A 11 1.74 -7.21 3.26
N GLU A 12 1.08 -8.34 3.06
CA GLU A 12 1.11 -9.43 4.03
C GLU A 12 2.44 -10.16 3.94
N SER A 13 2.94 -10.58 5.09
CA SER A 13 4.18 -11.35 5.13
C SER A 13 3.87 -12.85 5.08
N ALA A 14 4.62 -13.57 4.24
CA ALA A 14 4.55 -15.03 4.22
C ALA A 14 5.31 -15.65 5.39
N VAL A 15 6.07 -14.88 6.12
CA VAL A 15 6.85 -15.34 7.28
C VAL A 15 6.04 -15.09 8.54
N LEU A 16 5.79 -16.14 9.30
CA LEU A 16 4.84 -16.11 10.42
C LEU A 16 5.19 -15.11 11.52
N ASP A 17 6.46 -14.87 11.76
CA ASP A 17 6.90 -13.96 12.82
C ASP A 17 7.18 -12.54 12.33
N ARG A 18 6.80 -12.22 11.09
CA ARG A 18 6.94 -10.87 10.56
C ARG A 18 5.58 -10.22 10.42
N PRO A 19 5.43 -8.99 10.91
CA PRO A 19 4.17 -8.28 10.72
C PRO A 19 4.00 -7.85 9.26
N SER A 20 2.77 -7.61 8.86
CA SER A 20 2.49 -7.02 7.56
C SER A 20 3.05 -5.60 7.51
N ARG A 21 3.41 -5.15 6.31
CA ARG A 21 3.84 -3.76 6.10
C ARG A 21 2.67 -2.95 5.59
N LYS A 22 2.64 -1.70 6.00
CA LYS A 22 1.61 -0.76 5.53
C LYS A 22 2.29 0.46 4.94
N GLY A 23 1.80 0.90 3.81
CA GLY A 23 2.30 2.11 3.19
C GLY A 23 1.15 3.01 2.78
N LEU A 24 1.30 4.31 3.06
CA LEU A 24 0.32 5.29 2.62
C LEU A 24 0.47 5.52 1.13
N ILE A 25 -0.62 5.36 0.39
CA ILE A 25 -0.60 5.59 -1.05
C ILE A 25 -0.67 7.09 -1.29
N LEU A 26 0.41 7.63 -1.83
CA LEU A 26 0.52 9.04 -2.13
C LEU A 26 -0.07 9.37 -3.50
N ASP A 27 0.03 8.42 -4.43
CA ASP A 27 -0.51 8.59 -5.78
C ASP A 27 -0.61 7.23 -6.47
N ALA A 28 -1.53 7.12 -7.40
CA ALA A 28 -1.62 5.95 -8.28
C ALA A 28 -1.20 6.41 -9.68
N GLU A 29 -0.08 5.88 -10.16
CA GLU A 29 0.55 6.34 -11.40
C GLU A 29 -0.08 5.76 -12.64
N GLY A 30 -0.78 4.63 -12.52
CA GLY A 30 -1.48 4.02 -13.63
C GLY A 30 -2.84 4.64 -13.86
N PRO A 31 -3.47 4.37 -15.01
CA PRO A 31 -4.80 4.91 -15.30
C PRO A 31 -5.85 4.36 -14.34
N ASP A 32 -6.83 5.19 -14.00
CA ASP A 32 -8.00 4.82 -13.18
C ASP A 32 -7.62 4.28 -11.80
N GLY A 33 -6.53 4.78 -11.22
CA GLY A 33 -6.12 4.35 -9.89
C GLY A 33 -5.41 3.01 -9.85
N THR A 34 -4.81 2.60 -10.97
CA THR A 34 -4.10 1.33 -11.05
C THR A 34 -2.61 1.49 -10.72
N PRO A 35 -1.89 0.39 -10.46
CA PRO A 35 -0.45 0.45 -10.19
C PRO A 35 0.34 0.97 -11.40
N PRO A 36 1.58 1.42 -11.17
CA PRO A 36 2.27 1.39 -9.87
C PRO A 36 1.74 2.45 -8.93
N PHE A 37 1.92 2.21 -7.63
CA PHE A 37 1.53 3.18 -6.60
C PHE A 37 2.76 3.83 -6.01
N LEU A 38 2.72 5.14 -5.84
CA LEU A 38 3.72 5.84 -5.04
C LEU A 38 3.32 5.71 -3.58
N VAL A 39 4.16 5.07 -2.79
CA VAL A 39 3.84 4.67 -1.43
C VAL A 39 4.90 5.19 -0.47
N ARG A 40 4.45 5.69 0.68
CA ARG A 40 5.35 5.98 1.81
C ARG A 40 5.13 4.90 2.87
N TRP A 41 6.17 4.14 3.14
CA TRP A 41 6.09 3.05 4.12
C TRP A 41 6.04 3.59 5.54
N SER A 42 5.12 3.05 6.34
CA SER A 42 4.92 3.53 7.71
C SER A 42 6.04 3.11 8.66
N ASP A 43 6.78 2.07 8.33
CA ASP A 43 7.83 1.53 9.22
C ASP A 43 9.14 2.34 9.12
N ASN A 44 9.43 2.95 8.00
CA ASN A 44 10.70 3.68 7.84
C ASN A 44 10.55 5.04 7.15
N GLY A 45 9.34 5.38 6.68
CA GLY A 45 9.09 6.66 6.01
C GLY A 45 9.66 6.79 4.61
N HIS A 46 10.20 5.72 4.05
CA HIS A 46 10.73 5.75 2.70
C HIS A 46 9.61 5.71 1.68
N GLU A 47 9.83 6.41 0.56
CA GLU A 47 8.86 6.46 -0.54
C GLU A 47 9.43 5.72 -1.75
N GLY A 48 8.53 5.13 -2.53
CA GLY A 48 8.93 4.47 -3.76
C GLY A 48 7.73 4.02 -4.56
N LEU A 49 7.97 3.72 -5.83
CA LEU A 49 6.95 3.16 -6.71
C LEU A 49 6.89 1.65 -6.52
N ILE A 50 5.68 1.16 -6.29
CA ILE A 50 5.46 -0.24 -5.96
C ILE A 50 4.48 -0.85 -6.96
N PHE A 51 4.84 -2.01 -7.50
CA PHE A 51 3.92 -2.87 -8.23
C PHE A 51 3.46 -3.96 -7.25
N PRO A 52 2.25 -3.86 -6.68
CA PRO A 52 1.83 -4.81 -5.66
C PRO A 52 1.73 -6.22 -6.21
N GLY A 53 2.25 -7.16 -5.45
CA GLY A 53 2.16 -8.57 -5.78
C GLY A 53 0.89 -9.20 -5.20
N PRO A 54 0.77 -10.53 -5.31
CA PRO A 54 -0.43 -11.24 -4.87
C PRO A 54 -0.65 -11.18 -3.35
N ASP A 55 0.38 -10.87 -2.58
CA ASP A 55 0.26 -10.76 -1.12
C ASP A 55 -0.13 -9.36 -0.66
N ALA A 56 -0.40 -8.46 -1.58
CA ALA A 56 -0.72 -7.07 -1.26
C ALA A 56 -2.20 -6.78 -1.54
N HIS A 57 -2.77 -5.89 -0.75
CA HIS A 57 -4.13 -5.41 -1.01
C HIS A 57 -4.26 -3.96 -0.58
N VAL A 58 -5.27 -3.30 -1.10
CA VAL A 58 -5.56 -1.90 -0.77
C VAL A 58 -6.63 -1.86 0.30
N ALA A 59 -6.38 -1.09 1.36
CA ALA A 59 -7.36 -0.82 2.40
C ALA A 59 -7.75 0.66 2.31
N PRO A 60 -9.05 0.97 2.28
CA PRO A 60 -9.49 2.36 2.28
C PRO A 60 -9.02 3.09 3.54
N ALA A 61 -8.85 4.41 3.41
CA ALA A 61 -8.37 5.23 4.52
C ALA A 61 -9.23 5.07 5.78
N ASP A 62 -10.54 5.00 5.63
CA ASP A 62 -11.47 4.89 6.76
C ASP A 62 -11.37 3.57 7.50
N THR A 63 -10.93 2.50 6.86
CA THR A 63 -10.77 1.22 7.56
C THR A 63 -9.47 1.15 8.36
N MET A 64 -8.59 2.12 8.17
CA MET A 64 -7.33 2.20 8.90
C MET A 64 -7.43 3.08 10.13
N HIS A 65 -8.60 3.54 10.47
CA HIS A 65 -8.84 4.23 11.73
C HIS A 65 -8.58 3.30 12.88
N SER A 66 -7.98 3.80 13.86
CA SER A 66 -7.77 3.05 15.09
C SER A 66 -8.48 3.71 16.26
#